data_afe834441adfcedd0a1d7128e7d81a6b
#
_entry.id   afe834441adfcedd0a1d7128e7d81a6b
#
_cell.length_a   1.000
_cell.length_b   1.000
_cell.length_c   1.000
_cell.angle_alpha   90.00
_cell.angle_beta   90.00
_cell.angle_gamma   90.00
#
_symmetry.space_group_name_H-M   'P 1'
#
loop_
_entity.id
_entity.type
_entity.pdbx_description
1 polymer ?
#
loop_
_entity_poly.entity_id
_entity_poly.type
_entity_poly.pdbx_seq_one_letter_code
_entity_poly.pdbx_strand_id
1 'polypeptide(L)'
;SYLAWFGFVLAFLMLARYLYFHVEAELDADLASDLVFAEYVSEEKNPVPTGWCYSTDLRVLNTQLIFAPLFYLIQNWHMIRVVGTLLCLAIMIGSYAWLAYNLEVSYFPVMAVLFLCPLSKEYIYVVLCGAAYTPHITISFLTVGTFLYLWKHSIREKKNRIILLFLELLSFGAGLAGYRQLLVCYIPFMITVGLFWMFSPKNKEYLKLVML
;
A
#
# COMPACT_ATOMS: atom_id res chain seq x y z
N SER A 1 7.84 -21.85 9.11
CA SER A 1 8.88 -22.83 8.77
C SER A 1 10.01 -22.11 8.03
N TYR A 2 11.26 -22.49 8.27
CA TYR A 2 12.45 -21.86 7.65
C TYR A 2 12.44 -21.94 6.12
N LEU A 3 11.86 -23.00 5.56
CA LEU A 3 11.75 -23.19 4.12
C LEU A 3 10.89 -22.10 3.45
N ALA A 4 9.80 -21.69 4.11
CA ALA A 4 8.93 -20.63 3.57
C ALA A 4 9.63 -19.26 3.59
N TRP A 5 10.40 -18.96 4.64
CA TRP A 5 11.22 -17.75 4.69
C TRP A 5 12.34 -17.77 3.67
N PHE A 6 12.99 -18.90 3.48
CA PHE A 6 13.99 -19.07 2.43
C PHE A 6 13.39 -18.84 1.04
N GLY A 7 12.22 -19.44 0.77
CA GLY A 7 11.48 -19.23 -0.48
C GLY A 7 11.10 -17.75 -0.69
N PHE A 8 10.68 -17.05 0.36
CA PHE A 8 10.36 -15.64 0.31
C PHE A 8 11.59 -14.77 -0.06
N VAL A 9 12.72 -14.99 0.62
CA VAL A 9 13.97 -14.27 0.33
C VAL A 9 14.44 -14.54 -1.09
N LEU A 10 14.39 -15.81 -1.52
CA LEU A 10 14.76 -16.18 -2.88
C LEU A 10 13.87 -15.49 -3.93
N ALA A 11 12.55 -15.50 -3.75
CA ALA A 11 11.60 -14.84 -4.64
C ALA A 11 11.87 -13.33 -4.71
N PHE A 12 12.12 -12.68 -3.56
CA PHE A 12 12.45 -11.27 -3.53
C PHE A 12 13.75 -10.93 -4.26
N LEU A 13 14.79 -11.74 -4.10
CA LEU A 13 16.07 -11.56 -4.82
C LEU A 13 15.92 -11.80 -6.32
N MET A 14 15.12 -12.81 -6.72
CA MET A 14 14.82 -13.06 -8.14
C MET A 14 14.07 -11.90 -8.76
N LEU A 15 13.08 -11.33 -8.06
CA LEU A 15 12.35 -10.15 -8.50
C LEU A 15 13.27 -8.92 -8.58
N ALA A 16 14.13 -8.70 -7.58
CA ALA A 16 15.09 -7.59 -7.61
C ALA A 16 16.03 -7.68 -8.83
N ARG A 17 16.51 -8.91 -9.12
CA ARG A 17 17.30 -9.17 -10.34
C ARG A 17 16.49 -8.91 -11.61
N TYR A 18 15.25 -9.37 -11.68
CA TYR A 18 14.38 -9.15 -12.83
C TYR A 18 14.17 -7.65 -13.07
N LEU A 19 13.82 -6.89 -12.03
CA LEU A 19 13.64 -5.44 -12.11
C LEU A 19 14.90 -4.74 -12.60
N TYR A 20 16.05 -5.11 -12.07
CA TYR A 20 17.33 -4.51 -12.48
C TYR A 20 17.62 -4.65 -13.99
N PHE A 21 17.24 -5.77 -14.60
CA PHE A 21 17.55 -6.01 -16.03
C PHE A 21 16.39 -5.68 -16.97
N HIS A 22 15.14 -5.63 -16.50
CA HIS A 22 13.97 -5.60 -17.38
C HIS A 22 12.96 -4.48 -17.09
N VAL A 23 13.11 -3.73 -16.00
CA VAL A 23 12.10 -2.73 -15.61
C VAL A 23 11.88 -1.67 -16.70
N GLU A 24 12.91 -1.29 -17.46
CA GLU A 24 12.78 -0.30 -18.53
C GLU A 24 11.98 -0.82 -19.73
N ALA A 25 12.03 -2.12 -20.00
CA ALA A 25 11.25 -2.73 -21.07
C ALA A 25 9.75 -2.79 -20.77
N GLU A 26 9.38 -2.67 -19.51
CA GLU A 26 7.98 -2.67 -19.04
C GLU A 26 7.43 -1.24 -18.83
N LEU A 27 8.25 -0.20 -19.08
CA LEU A 27 7.82 1.18 -18.91
C LEU A 27 6.99 1.65 -20.10
N ASP A 28 5.86 2.27 -19.78
CA ASP A 28 5.07 3.08 -20.71
C ASP A 28 4.95 4.52 -20.22
N ALA A 29 4.13 5.33 -20.90
CA ALA A 29 3.92 6.73 -20.57
C ALA A 29 3.34 6.93 -19.17
N ASP A 30 2.47 6.04 -18.72
CA ASP A 30 1.82 6.16 -17.41
C ASP A 30 2.80 5.88 -16.28
N LEU A 31 3.56 4.80 -16.38
CA LEU A 31 4.60 4.47 -15.39
C LEU A 31 5.76 5.45 -15.39
N ALA A 32 6.15 5.97 -16.57
CA ALA A 32 7.17 7.00 -16.67
C ALA A 32 6.69 8.31 -16.02
N SER A 33 5.43 8.69 -16.21
CA SER A 33 4.85 9.90 -15.62
C SER A 33 4.89 9.90 -14.10
N ASP A 34 4.75 8.75 -13.46
CA ASP A 34 4.85 8.63 -11.99
C ASP A 34 6.24 9.03 -11.47
N LEU A 35 7.28 8.68 -12.20
CA LEU A 35 8.66 9.02 -11.83
C LEU A 35 8.97 10.51 -12.11
N VAL A 36 8.50 11.03 -13.25
CA VAL A 36 8.59 12.46 -13.57
C VAL A 36 7.85 13.29 -12.51
N PHE A 37 6.66 12.87 -12.11
CA PHE A 37 5.92 13.54 -11.04
C PHE A 37 6.70 13.54 -9.71
N ALA A 38 7.32 12.40 -9.36
CA ALA A 38 8.14 12.30 -8.14
C ALA A 38 9.37 13.23 -8.19
N GLU A 39 9.98 13.42 -9.36
CA GLU A 39 11.06 14.38 -9.55
C GLU A 39 10.58 15.81 -9.31
N TYR A 40 9.45 16.23 -9.91
CA TYR A 40 8.84 17.53 -9.65
C TYR A 40 8.56 17.76 -8.16
N VAL A 41 7.99 16.76 -7.48
CA VAL A 41 7.77 16.81 -6.01
C VAL A 41 9.08 17.04 -5.29
N SER A 42 10.17 16.42 -5.71
CA SER A 42 11.49 16.58 -5.07
C SER A 42 12.11 17.95 -5.34
N GLU A 43 12.00 18.47 -6.55
CA GLU A 43 12.55 19.76 -6.97
C GLU A 43 11.81 20.94 -6.31
N GLU A 44 10.47 20.95 -6.37
CA GLU A 44 9.64 22.00 -5.78
C GLU A 44 9.54 21.87 -4.24
N LYS A 45 9.95 20.73 -3.66
CA LYS A 45 9.75 20.38 -2.24
C LYS A 45 8.31 20.54 -1.80
N ASN A 46 7.39 20.27 -2.72
CA ASN A 46 5.96 20.43 -2.55
C ASN A 46 5.27 19.10 -2.92
N PRO A 47 4.50 18.48 -2.01
CA PRO A 47 3.78 17.24 -2.31
C PRO A 47 2.69 17.41 -3.38
N VAL A 48 2.31 18.65 -3.67
CA VAL A 48 1.35 19.03 -4.72
C VAL A 48 2.00 20.10 -5.61
N PRO A 49 2.95 19.72 -6.51
CA PRO A 49 3.65 20.69 -7.35
C PRO A 49 2.70 21.46 -8.26
N THR A 50 2.96 22.74 -8.41
CA THR A 50 2.08 23.67 -9.15
C THR A 50 2.19 23.53 -10.66
N GLY A 51 3.33 23.07 -11.15
CA GLY A 51 3.60 22.83 -12.58
C GLY A 51 3.00 21.55 -13.15
N TRP A 52 2.38 20.69 -12.30
CA TRP A 52 1.84 19.40 -12.73
C TRP A 52 0.36 19.51 -13.12
N CYS A 53 0.00 18.88 -14.24
CA CYS A 53 -1.40 18.77 -14.67
C CYS A 53 -2.04 17.53 -14.03
N TYR A 54 -2.83 17.75 -12.99
CA TYR A 54 -3.60 16.68 -12.32
C TYR A 54 -4.80 16.30 -13.17
N SER A 55 -4.94 15.01 -13.48
CA SER A 55 -6.10 14.52 -14.26
C SER A 55 -7.33 14.28 -13.39
N THR A 56 -7.34 13.21 -12.61
CA THR A 56 -8.50 12.79 -11.78
C THR A 56 -8.17 12.74 -10.29
N ASP A 57 -6.90 12.57 -9.94
CA ASP A 57 -6.45 12.25 -8.59
C ASP A 57 -5.34 13.21 -8.14
N LEU A 58 -5.40 13.70 -6.91
CA LEU A 58 -4.33 14.52 -6.31
C LEU A 58 -3.07 13.74 -5.95
N ARG A 59 -3.12 12.41 -6.04
CA ARG A 59 -2.00 11.48 -5.76
C ARG A 59 -1.32 11.71 -4.40
N VAL A 60 -2.05 12.13 -3.37
CA VAL A 60 -1.49 12.46 -2.04
C VAL A 60 -0.80 11.26 -1.41
N LEU A 61 -1.45 10.08 -1.42
CA LEU A 61 -0.89 8.84 -0.90
C LEU A 61 -0.58 7.88 -2.06
N ASN A 62 0.52 8.11 -2.74
CA ASN A 62 0.91 7.31 -3.90
C ASN A 62 2.43 7.07 -3.90
N THR A 63 2.94 6.47 -4.97
CA THR A 63 4.34 6.06 -5.16
C THR A 63 5.34 7.19 -5.00
N GLN A 64 4.97 8.45 -5.31
CA GLN A 64 5.86 9.61 -5.15
C GLN A 64 6.36 9.81 -3.72
N LEU A 65 5.63 9.35 -2.70
CA LEU A 65 6.10 9.42 -1.31
C LEU A 65 7.37 8.58 -1.09
N ILE A 66 7.59 7.58 -1.94
CA ILE A 66 8.78 6.72 -1.91
C ILE A 66 9.81 7.19 -2.94
N PHE A 67 9.37 7.53 -4.17
CA PHE A 67 10.29 7.91 -5.23
C PHE A 67 10.89 9.31 -5.04
N ALA A 68 10.13 10.31 -4.60
CA ALA A 68 10.64 11.67 -4.46
C ALA A 68 11.83 11.78 -3.48
N PRO A 69 11.84 11.15 -2.29
CA PRO A 69 13.03 11.14 -1.44
C PRO A 69 14.25 10.49 -2.07
N LEU A 70 14.07 9.52 -2.98
CA LEU A 70 15.19 8.85 -3.64
C LEU A 70 15.93 9.76 -4.61
N PHE A 71 15.29 10.77 -5.20
CA PHE A 71 15.94 11.77 -6.04
C PHE A 71 16.98 12.60 -5.31
N TYR A 72 16.90 12.74 -3.98
CA TYR A 72 17.95 13.37 -3.17
C TYR A 72 19.18 12.48 -2.95
N LEU A 73 19.02 11.15 -3.09
CA LEU A 73 20.05 10.17 -2.75
C LEU A 73 20.67 9.51 -3.99
N ILE A 74 19.91 9.39 -5.06
CA ILE A 74 20.28 8.62 -6.27
C ILE A 74 20.07 9.52 -7.49
N GLN A 75 21.06 9.64 -8.35
CA GLN A 75 20.97 10.43 -9.60
C GLN A 75 20.51 9.60 -10.80
N ASN A 76 20.63 8.29 -10.72
CA ASN A 76 20.29 7.38 -11.81
C ASN A 76 18.81 6.99 -11.76
N TRP A 77 18.03 7.41 -12.75
CA TRP A 77 16.60 7.12 -12.86
C TRP A 77 16.27 5.65 -12.87
N HIS A 78 17.07 4.83 -13.56
CA HIS A 78 16.91 3.38 -13.53
C HIS A 78 17.00 2.84 -12.10
N MET A 79 18.03 3.24 -11.35
CA MET A 79 18.21 2.81 -9.97
C MET A 79 17.11 3.33 -9.04
N ILE A 80 16.63 4.57 -9.26
CA ILE A 80 15.49 5.11 -8.51
C ILE A 80 14.25 4.23 -8.74
N ARG A 81 13.99 3.85 -10.00
CA ARG A 81 12.86 2.97 -10.34
C ARG A 81 13.00 1.61 -9.65
N VAL A 82 14.13 0.96 -9.79
CA VAL A 82 14.37 -0.37 -9.17
C VAL A 82 14.22 -0.32 -7.66
N VAL A 83 14.96 0.58 -7.00
CA VAL A 83 14.95 0.70 -5.53
C VAL A 83 13.58 1.13 -5.02
N GLY A 84 12.96 2.14 -5.66
CA GLY A 84 11.64 2.63 -5.26
C GLY A 84 10.55 1.57 -5.40
N THR A 85 10.55 0.80 -6.50
CA THR A 85 9.62 -0.31 -6.70
C THR A 85 9.80 -1.39 -5.62
N LEU A 86 11.04 -1.78 -5.32
CA LEU A 86 11.33 -2.74 -4.25
C LEU A 86 10.89 -2.24 -2.88
N LEU A 87 11.06 -0.95 -2.58
CA LEU A 87 10.58 -0.34 -1.34
C LEU A 87 9.05 -0.32 -1.27
N CYS A 88 8.36 0.03 -2.36
CA CYS A 88 6.90 -0.03 -2.43
C CYS A 88 6.38 -1.46 -2.16
N LEU A 89 6.99 -2.47 -2.76
CA LEU A 89 6.67 -3.87 -2.54
C LEU A 89 6.97 -4.31 -1.10
N ALA A 90 8.09 -3.90 -0.54
CA ALA A 90 8.43 -4.19 0.86
C ALA A 90 7.42 -3.59 1.85
N ILE A 91 6.97 -2.34 1.61
CA ILE A 91 5.94 -1.68 2.41
C ILE A 91 4.59 -2.40 2.25
N MET A 92 4.22 -2.80 1.05
CA MET A 92 3.01 -3.59 0.78
C MET A 92 3.03 -4.93 1.53
N ILE A 93 4.14 -5.65 1.48
CA ILE A 93 4.30 -6.92 2.22
C ILE A 93 4.30 -6.69 3.73
N GLY A 94 4.93 -5.62 4.22
CA GLY A 94 4.88 -5.22 5.62
C GLY A 94 3.46 -4.90 6.10
N SER A 95 2.66 -4.21 5.28
CA SER A 95 1.25 -3.94 5.56
C SER A 95 0.40 -5.22 5.56
N TYR A 96 0.70 -6.16 4.67
CA TYR A 96 0.11 -7.50 4.70
C TYR A 96 0.50 -8.26 5.97
N ALA A 97 1.76 -8.17 6.43
CA ALA A 97 2.19 -8.78 7.69
C ALA A 97 1.39 -8.25 8.88
N TRP A 98 1.12 -6.93 8.92
CA TRP A 98 0.25 -6.32 9.92
C TRP A 98 -1.18 -6.89 9.89
N LEU A 99 -1.77 -7.00 8.70
CA LEU A 99 -3.08 -7.62 8.52
C LEU A 99 -3.07 -9.09 8.95
N ALA A 100 -2.09 -9.88 8.49
CA ALA A 100 -1.97 -11.30 8.79
C ALA A 100 -1.78 -11.57 10.30
N TYR A 101 -1.00 -10.71 10.97
CA TYR A 101 -0.84 -10.76 12.43
C TYR A 101 -2.19 -10.57 13.15
N ASN A 102 -2.99 -9.59 12.74
CA ASN A 102 -4.29 -9.33 13.35
C ASN A 102 -5.36 -10.37 13.00
N LEU A 103 -5.20 -11.06 11.87
CA LEU A 103 -6.03 -12.21 11.47
C LEU A 103 -5.54 -13.54 12.05
N GLU A 104 -4.39 -13.55 12.75
CA GLU A 104 -3.77 -14.76 13.32
C GLU A 104 -3.41 -15.81 12.25
N VAL A 105 -3.02 -15.33 11.05
CA VAL A 105 -2.64 -16.19 9.93
C VAL A 105 -1.26 -16.79 10.14
N SER A 106 -1.18 -18.11 10.26
CA SER A 106 0.07 -18.84 10.52
C SER A 106 0.99 -18.97 9.30
N TYR A 107 0.47 -18.80 8.08
CA TYR A 107 1.19 -19.06 6.83
C TYR A 107 1.67 -17.78 6.12
N PHE A 108 1.94 -16.70 6.88
CA PHE A 108 2.36 -15.40 6.34
C PHE A 108 3.47 -15.51 5.27
N PRO A 109 4.62 -16.20 5.47
CA PRO A 109 5.69 -16.18 4.47
C PRO A 109 5.30 -16.84 3.15
N VAL A 110 4.46 -17.89 3.18
CA VAL A 110 3.96 -18.55 1.96
C VAL A 110 3.08 -17.62 1.17
N MET A 111 2.14 -16.92 1.85
CA MET A 111 1.25 -15.96 1.19
C MET A 111 2.01 -14.74 0.68
N ALA A 112 3.05 -14.30 1.40
CA ALA A 112 3.91 -13.19 0.96
C ALA A 112 4.67 -13.52 -0.33
N VAL A 113 5.08 -14.77 -0.55
CA VAL A 113 5.69 -15.22 -1.82
C VAL A 113 4.74 -15.01 -3.00
N LEU A 114 3.43 -15.25 -2.82
CA LEU A 114 2.45 -15.09 -3.90
C LEU A 114 2.38 -13.64 -4.40
N PHE A 115 2.59 -12.65 -3.54
CA PHE A 115 2.66 -11.24 -3.97
C PHE A 115 3.89 -10.91 -4.82
N LEU A 116 4.93 -11.75 -4.78
CA LEU A 116 6.15 -11.60 -5.59
C LEU A 116 6.11 -12.45 -6.87
N CYS A 117 5.09 -13.29 -7.03
CA CYS A 117 4.95 -14.15 -8.20
C CYS A 117 4.32 -13.37 -9.37
N PRO A 118 4.78 -13.60 -10.60
CA PRO A 118 4.22 -13.01 -11.82
C PRO A 118 2.89 -13.69 -12.19
N LEU A 119 1.80 -13.30 -11.51
CA LEU A 119 0.48 -13.95 -11.63
C LEU A 119 -0.18 -13.71 -12.99
N SER A 120 -0.03 -12.50 -13.56
CA SER A 120 -0.50 -12.14 -14.90
C SER A 120 0.40 -11.07 -15.49
N LYS A 121 0.24 -10.78 -16.79
CA LYS A 121 0.96 -9.69 -17.46
C LYS A 121 0.63 -8.33 -16.82
N GLU A 122 -0.62 -8.08 -16.56
CA GLU A 122 -1.11 -6.86 -15.91
C GLU A 122 -0.55 -6.71 -14.49
N TYR A 123 -0.49 -7.82 -13.74
CA TYR A 123 0.08 -7.81 -12.40
C TYR A 123 1.57 -7.49 -12.41
N ILE A 124 2.33 -8.06 -13.35
CA ILE A 124 3.75 -7.72 -13.55
C ILE A 124 3.87 -6.22 -13.82
N TYR A 125 3.09 -5.71 -14.77
CA TYR A 125 3.14 -4.33 -15.19
C TYR A 125 2.77 -3.35 -14.05
N VAL A 126 1.58 -3.49 -13.44
CA VAL A 126 1.06 -2.47 -12.50
C VAL A 126 1.52 -2.64 -11.05
N VAL A 127 1.98 -3.83 -10.66
CA VAL A 127 2.39 -4.11 -9.27
C VAL A 127 3.88 -4.35 -9.18
N LEU A 128 4.41 -5.33 -9.93
CA LEU A 128 5.79 -5.76 -9.76
C LEU A 128 6.81 -4.80 -10.39
N CYS A 129 6.53 -4.22 -11.57
CA CYS A 129 7.44 -3.31 -12.28
C CYS A 129 7.07 -1.84 -12.06
N GLY A 130 5.79 -1.51 -12.14
CA GLY A 130 5.31 -0.14 -12.01
C GLY A 130 5.11 0.35 -10.58
N ALA A 131 4.83 -0.56 -9.67
CA ALA A 131 4.38 -0.27 -8.29
C ALA A 131 3.11 0.60 -8.18
N ALA A 132 2.45 0.93 -9.30
CA ALA A 132 1.35 1.90 -9.39
C ALA A 132 0.14 1.53 -8.49
N TYR A 133 -0.13 0.23 -8.32
CA TYR A 133 -1.21 -0.25 -7.46
C TYR A 133 -0.77 -0.66 -6.06
N THR A 134 0.53 -0.68 -5.76
CA THR A 134 1.04 -1.03 -4.42
C THR A 134 0.52 -0.10 -3.32
N PRO A 135 0.35 1.24 -3.53
CA PRO A 135 -0.21 2.10 -2.51
C PRO A 135 -1.66 1.72 -2.16
N HIS A 136 -2.50 1.42 -3.15
CA HIS A 136 -3.89 1.05 -2.92
C HIS A 136 -4.02 -0.26 -2.14
N ILE A 137 -3.20 -1.26 -2.46
CA ILE A 137 -3.15 -2.55 -1.75
C ILE A 137 -2.63 -2.33 -0.32
N THR A 138 -1.58 -1.53 -0.16
CA THR A 138 -0.99 -1.17 1.14
C THR A 138 -2.01 -0.50 2.05
N ILE A 139 -2.73 0.53 1.54
CA ILE A 139 -3.77 1.23 2.28
C ILE A 139 -4.88 0.27 2.69
N SER A 140 -5.30 -0.63 1.79
CA SER A 140 -6.33 -1.62 2.10
C SER A 140 -5.90 -2.56 3.22
N PHE A 141 -4.68 -3.09 3.18
CA PHE A 141 -4.14 -3.95 4.24
C PHE A 141 -3.98 -3.22 5.57
N LEU A 142 -3.49 -1.98 5.55
CA LEU A 142 -3.37 -1.16 6.75
C LEU A 142 -4.75 -0.83 7.35
N THR A 143 -5.71 -0.43 6.52
CA THR A 143 -7.07 -0.09 6.97
C THR A 143 -7.72 -1.29 7.67
N VAL A 144 -7.78 -2.43 7.00
CA VAL A 144 -8.41 -3.64 7.55
C VAL A 144 -7.64 -4.16 8.76
N GLY A 145 -6.30 -4.23 8.67
CA GLY A 145 -5.46 -4.71 9.75
C GLY A 145 -5.55 -3.83 11.01
N THR A 146 -5.57 -2.51 10.83
CA THR A 146 -5.68 -1.56 11.94
C THR A 146 -7.08 -1.57 12.56
N PHE A 147 -8.13 -1.70 11.75
CA PHE A 147 -9.47 -1.89 12.25
C PHE A 147 -9.57 -3.17 13.09
N LEU A 148 -9.08 -4.30 12.62
CA LEU A 148 -9.07 -5.56 13.36
C LEU A 148 -8.27 -5.47 14.66
N TYR A 149 -7.16 -4.74 14.66
CA TYR A 149 -6.41 -4.46 15.87
C TYR A 149 -7.24 -3.68 16.88
N LEU A 150 -7.87 -2.58 16.45
CA LEU A 150 -8.73 -1.75 17.31
C LEU A 150 -9.99 -2.49 17.77
N TRP A 151 -10.49 -3.40 16.95
CA TRP A 151 -11.59 -4.29 17.31
C TRP A 151 -11.28 -5.19 18.51
N LYS A 152 -10.04 -5.69 18.59
CA LYS A 152 -9.57 -6.57 19.66
C LYS A 152 -9.14 -5.81 20.93
N HIS A 153 -8.92 -4.50 20.85
CA HIS A 153 -8.31 -3.71 21.93
C HIS A 153 -9.19 -2.51 22.30
N SER A 154 -9.20 -2.15 23.59
CA SER A 154 -9.99 -1.01 24.08
C SER A 154 -9.46 0.33 23.55
N ILE A 155 -10.33 1.16 22.96
CA ILE A 155 -10.00 2.51 22.47
C ILE A 155 -9.66 3.47 23.62
N ARG A 156 -9.97 3.14 24.87
CA ARG A 156 -9.70 4.01 26.03
C ARG A 156 -8.21 4.19 26.31
N GLU A 157 -7.37 3.27 25.85
CA GLU A 157 -5.92 3.37 25.98
C GLU A 157 -5.36 4.46 25.06
N LYS A 158 -4.42 5.28 25.59
CA LYS A 158 -3.77 6.36 24.84
C LYS A 158 -3.12 5.86 23.53
N LYS A 159 -2.48 4.70 23.56
CA LYS A 159 -1.86 4.06 22.39
C LYS A 159 -2.90 3.79 21.29
N ASN A 160 -4.05 3.25 21.66
CA ASN A 160 -5.09 2.87 20.69
C ASN A 160 -5.79 4.09 20.09
N ARG A 161 -5.87 5.20 20.83
CA ARG A 161 -6.35 6.49 20.28
C ARG A 161 -5.38 7.05 19.23
N ILE A 162 -4.05 6.89 19.41
CA ILE A 162 -3.06 7.30 18.40
C ILE A 162 -3.20 6.44 17.15
N ILE A 163 -3.44 5.13 17.31
CA ILE A 163 -3.65 4.21 16.19
C ILE A 163 -4.96 4.54 15.45
N LEU A 164 -6.01 4.91 16.17
CA LEU A 164 -7.26 5.37 15.57
C LEU A 164 -7.04 6.66 14.75
N LEU A 165 -6.37 7.65 15.32
CA LEU A 165 -6.01 8.89 14.61
C LEU A 165 -5.20 8.60 13.34
N PHE A 166 -4.27 7.65 13.41
CA PHE A 166 -3.53 7.19 12.22
C PHE A 166 -4.47 6.62 11.16
N LEU A 167 -5.44 5.78 11.54
CA LEU A 167 -6.43 5.22 10.62
C LEU A 167 -7.30 6.32 9.98
N GLU A 168 -7.73 7.31 10.75
CA GLU A 168 -8.51 8.47 10.26
C GLU A 168 -7.70 9.28 9.24
N LEU A 169 -6.45 9.62 9.56
CA LEU A 169 -5.56 10.35 8.65
C LEU A 169 -5.25 9.57 7.38
N LEU A 170 -5.04 8.24 7.50
CA LEU A 170 -4.85 7.35 6.36
C LEU A 170 -6.08 7.34 5.45
N SER A 171 -7.27 7.22 6.06
CA SER A 171 -8.55 7.20 5.32
C SER A 171 -8.83 8.53 4.64
N PHE A 172 -8.56 9.65 5.31
CA PHE A 172 -8.68 11.00 4.74
C PHE A 172 -7.73 11.18 3.55
N GLY A 173 -6.45 10.86 3.72
CA GLY A 173 -5.46 10.92 2.64
C GLY A 173 -5.79 10.01 1.46
N ALA A 174 -6.33 8.83 1.73
CA ALA A 174 -6.79 7.90 0.69
C ALA A 174 -7.99 8.46 -0.09
N GLY A 175 -8.92 9.15 0.58
CA GLY A 175 -10.04 9.84 -0.05
C GLY A 175 -9.58 10.97 -0.98
N LEU A 176 -8.56 11.72 -0.60
CA LEU A 176 -7.95 12.76 -1.45
C LEU A 176 -7.19 12.17 -2.65
N ALA A 177 -6.70 10.93 -2.55
CA ALA A 177 -6.01 10.25 -3.63
C ALA A 177 -6.95 9.73 -4.74
N GLY A 178 -8.27 9.94 -4.62
CA GLY A 178 -9.25 9.64 -5.66
C GLY A 178 -10.27 8.56 -5.26
N TYR A 179 -11.29 8.40 -6.13
CA TYR A 179 -12.44 7.52 -5.86
C TYR A 179 -12.09 6.00 -5.92
N ARG A 180 -10.95 5.65 -6.52
CA ARG A 180 -10.54 4.24 -6.69
C ARG A 180 -10.44 3.51 -5.36
N GLN A 181 -9.81 4.13 -4.36
CA GLN A 181 -9.67 3.55 -3.02
C GLN A 181 -11.02 3.37 -2.33
N LEU A 182 -11.96 4.30 -2.55
CA LEU A 182 -13.31 4.21 -2.04
C LEU A 182 -14.02 2.94 -2.56
N LEU A 183 -13.93 2.68 -3.88
CA LEU A 183 -14.59 1.53 -4.53
C LEU A 183 -13.92 0.21 -4.17
N VAL A 184 -12.59 0.16 -4.11
CA VAL A 184 -11.84 -1.09 -3.94
C VAL A 184 -11.77 -1.52 -2.47
N CYS A 185 -11.67 -0.57 -1.54
CA CYS A 185 -11.48 -0.86 -0.12
C CYS A 185 -12.67 -0.44 0.74
N TYR A 186 -12.98 0.86 0.78
CA TYR A 186 -13.87 1.38 1.82
C TYR A 186 -15.32 0.92 1.67
N ILE A 187 -15.90 0.94 0.48
CA ILE A 187 -17.28 0.48 0.27
C ILE A 187 -17.44 -1.01 0.59
N PRO A 188 -16.64 -1.95 0.04
CA PRO A 188 -16.72 -3.35 0.43
C PRO A 188 -16.49 -3.59 1.92
N PHE A 189 -15.56 -2.85 2.51
CA PHE A 189 -15.26 -2.94 3.93
C PHE A 189 -16.44 -2.50 4.79
N MET A 190 -17.05 -1.34 4.50
CA MET A 190 -18.23 -0.83 5.23
C MET A 190 -19.44 -1.76 5.09
N ILE A 191 -19.67 -2.30 3.89
CA ILE A 191 -20.73 -3.31 3.67
C ILE A 191 -20.48 -4.54 4.55
N THR A 192 -19.24 -5.05 4.57
CA THR A 192 -18.86 -6.22 5.35
C THR A 192 -19.08 -5.99 6.83
N VAL A 193 -18.63 -4.84 7.37
CA VAL A 193 -18.82 -4.46 8.77
C VAL A 193 -20.31 -4.28 9.10
N GLY A 194 -21.07 -3.66 8.21
CA GLY A 194 -22.52 -3.48 8.38
C GLY A 194 -23.28 -4.82 8.41
N LEU A 195 -22.96 -5.73 7.50
CA LEU A 195 -23.55 -7.08 7.50
C LEU A 195 -23.17 -7.85 8.76
N PHE A 196 -21.90 -7.81 9.15
CA PHE A 196 -21.44 -8.45 10.38
C PHE A 196 -22.19 -7.91 11.60
N TRP A 197 -22.40 -6.59 11.67
CA TRP A 197 -23.17 -5.97 12.75
C TRP A 197 -24.64 -6.40 12.74
N MET A 198 -25.29 -6.48 11.59
CA MET A 198 -26.68 -6.92 11.46
C MET A 198 -26.88 -8.36 11.97
N PHE A 199 -25.94 -9.25 11.67
CA PHE A 199 -26.02 -10.66 12.04
C PHE A 199 -25.39 -11.01 13.40
N SER A 200 -24.67 -10.08 14.04
CA SER A 200 -24.03 -10.28 15.35
C SER A 200 -24.46 -9.22 16.39
N PRO A 201 -25.72 -9.21 16.84
CA PRO A 201 -26.30 -8.12 17.65
C PRO A 201 -25.68 -7.93 19.04
N LYS A 202 -24.83 -8.85 19.51
CA LYS A 202 -24.23 -8.80 20.85
C LYS A 202 -23.12 -7.76 21.01
N ASN A 203 -22.60 -7.18 19.93
CA ASN A 203 -21.41 -6.32 19.96
C ASN A 203 -21.69 -4.84 19.67
N LYS A 204 -22.70 -4.25 20.32
CA LYS A 204 -23.08 -2.83 20.13
C LYS A 204 -21.97 -1.82 20.50
N GLU A 205 -21.00 -2.19 21.35
CA GLU A 205 -19.89 -1.29 21.71
C GLU A 205 -18.95 -0.99 20.53
N TYR A 206 -18.84 -1.91 19.58
CA TYR A 206 -17.97 -1.77 18.40
C TYR A 206 -18.56 -0.89 17.30
N LEU A 207 -19.86 -0.59 17.37
CA LEU A 207 -20.52 0.32 16.43
C LEU A 207 -19.96 1.74 16.51
N LYS A 208 -19.51 2.17 17.70
CA LYS A 208 -18.89 3.47 17.90
C LYS A 208 -17.58 3.64 17.12
N LEU A 209 -16.89 2.52 16.82
CA LEU A 209 -15.66 2.50 16.04
C LEU A 209 -15.90 2.68 14.54
N VAL A 210 -17.07 2.31 14.06
CA VAL A 210 -17.45 2.37 12.63
C VAL A 210 -18.10 3.71 12.29
N MET A 211 -18.64 4.42 13.30
CA MET A 211 -19.32 5.70 13.11
C MET A 211 -18.44 6.93 13.44
N LEU A 212 -17.21 6.72 13.88
CA LEU A 212 -16.15 7.74 14.01
C LEU A 212 -15.32 7.78 12.75
#